data_d4aa138a869139a586ec9c3f178d2426
#
_entry.id   d4aa138a869139a586ec9c3f178d2426
#
_cell.length_a   1.000
_cell.length_b   1.000
_cell.length_c   1.000
_cell.angle_alpha   90.00
_cell.angle_beta   90.00
_cell.angle_gamma   90.00
#
_symmetry.space_group_name_H-M   'P 1'
#
loop_
_entity.id
_entity.type
_entity.pdbx_description
1 polymer ?
#
loop_
_entity_poly.entity_id
_entity_poly.type
_entity_poly.pdbx_seq_one_letter_code
_entity_poly.pdbx_strand_id
1 'polypeptide(L)'
;RGLLETVRETIISSREARVEMRSVTENQSITRTSTRTEERQVGYHDPLAQTFLIDDEGGVFLTSIDVFFSTKDAAIPVTVQIRDVVNGYPGQKILPFSEVTLNPSAVNTSTDGTTATKFTFASPVYIQSNVEYCFVVMANSQDYNAYVARIGETSLDTNRTISAQPYAGVLFKSQNGMTWSAEQNEDMKFKLRRAEFSNVTGTVTLTNDTLGTRTLKNNALRTTNSSKVIRVFHPNHGMHGTSNNVTIAGVPSGSHNGLAHSDINGTYTSISNVTLDSYDITQG
;
A
#
# COMPACT_ATOMS: atom_id res chain seq x y z
N ARG A 1 -2.32 23.88 -6.20
CA ARG A 1 -2.64 24.44 -4.86
C ARG A 1 -3.27 23.34 -4.05
N GLY A 2 -2.52 22.83 -3.07
CA GLY A 2 -3.04 21.83 -2.16
C GLY A 2 -4.24 22.33 -1.36
N LEU A 3 -5.13 21.41 -1.02
CA LEU A 3 -6.22 21.69 -0.10
C LEU A 3 -5.62 22.07 1.27
N LEU A 4 -5.93 23.24 1.77
CA LEU A 4 -5.69 23.63 3.13
C LEU A 4 -6.67 22.88 4.02
N GLU A 5 -6.23 21.80 4.60
CA GLU A 5 -6.96 21.17 5.69
C GLU A 5 -6.59 21.89 6.99
N THR A 6 -7.41 22.84 7.37
CA THR A 6 -7.39 23.33 8.74
C THR A 6 -7.92 22.21 9.61
N VAL A 7 -7.16 21.82 10.61
CA VAL A 7 -7.61 20.87 11.64
C VAL A 7 -8.75 21.56 12.42
N ARG A 8 -9.94 21.54 11.83
CA ARG A 8 -11.14 22.15 12.43
C ARG A 8 -11.50 21.55 13.78
N GLU A 9 -11.18 20.28 13.97
CA GLU A 9 -11.39 19.60 15.24
C GLU A 9 -10.62 20.24 16.39
N THR A 10 -9.40 20.67 16.16
CA THR A 10 -8.58 21.35 17.17
C THR A 10 -9.16 22.72 17.52
N ILE A 11 -9.76 23.41 16.54
CA ILE A 11 -10.42 24.71 16.75
C ILE A 11 -11.73 24.52 17.51
N ILE A 12 -12.50 23.48 17.24
CA ILE A 12 -13.75 23.18 17.93
C ILE A 12 -13.46 22.78 19.38
N SER A 13 -12.50 21.91 19.63
CA SER A 13 -12.13 21.53 20.98
C SER A 13 -11.55 22.69 21.78
N SER A 14 -10.86 23.61 21.17
CA SER A 14 -10.37 24.80 21.83
C SER A 14 -11.49 25.81 22.13
N ARG A 15 -12.55 25.85 21.35
CA ARG A 15 -13.75 26.63 21.63
C ARG A 15 -14.57 26.06 22.78
N GLU A 16 -14.76 24.74 22.78
CA GLU A 16 -15.44 24.06 23.89
C GLU A 16 -14.68 24.21 25.20
N ALA A 17 -13.38 24.03 25.17
CA ALA A 17 -12.53 24.27 26.32
C ALA A 17 -12.62 25.71 26.81
N ARG A 18 -12.79 26.69 25.96
CA ARG A 18 -13.01 28.09 26.36
C ARG A 18 -14.36 28.33 27.01
N VAL A 19 -15.38 27.62 26.57
CA VAL A 19 -16.72 27.73 27.17
C VAL A 19 -16.74 27.08 28.54
N GLU A 20 -16.12 25.94 28.70
CA GLU A 20 -15.98 25.27 29.99
C GLU A 20 -15.12 26.11 30.97
N MET A 21 -14.10 26.75 30.50
CA MET A 21 -13.24 27.61 31.29
C MET A 21 -13.94 28.83 31.88
N ARG A 22 -15.04 29.29 31.30
CA ARG A 22 -15.84 30.39 31.82
C ARG A 22 -16.73 30.00 33.01
N SER A 23 -17.03 28.73 33.11
CA SER A 23 -17.87 28.17 34.17
C SER A 23 -17.05 27.60 35.33
N VAL A 24 -15.74 27.58 35.21
CA VAL A 24 -14.83 26.99 36.16
C VAL A 24 -13.92 28.07 36.71
N THR A 25 -13.47 27.93 37.92
CA THR A 25 -12.62 28.88 38.63
C THR A 25 -11.26 29.09 37.96
N GLU A 26 -10.59 30.15 38.35
CA GLU A 26 -9.31 30.64 37.81
C GLU A 26 -8.22 29.62 37.52
N ASN A 27 -8.37 28.44 37.96
CA ASN A 27 -7.38 27.38 37.71
C ASN A 27 -7.32 26.87 36.30
N GLN A 28 -8.07 27.47 35.50
CA GLN A 28 -8.08 27.18 34.08
C GLN A 28 -6.86 27.61 33.35
N SER A 29 -5.91 27.61 34.00
CA SER A 29 -4.60 27.53 33.48
C SER A 29 -4.44 26.46 32.41
N ILE A 30 -5.38 25.63 32.29
CA ILE A 30 -5.69 24.86 31.09
C ILE A 30 -5.52 25.67 29.81
N THR A 31 -5.77 26.92 29.93
CA THR A 31 -5.40 27.87 28.90
C THR A 31 -4.05 27.75 28.35
N ARG A 32 -3.25 27.11 29.05
CA ARG A 32 -1.99 26.89 28.53
C ARG A 32 -1.85 25.66 27.71
N THR A 33 -2.84 24.97 27.50
CA THR A 33 -2.87 24.10 26.38
C THR A 33 -2.70 24.96 25.15
N SER A 34 -1.48 25.10 24.75
CA SER A 34 -1.14 25.76 23.50
C SER A 34 -1.88 25.02 22.40
N THR A 35 -2.95 25.58 21.94
CA THR A 35 -3.51 25.19 20.67
C THR A 35 -2.57 25.75 19.62
N ARG A 36 -1.65 24.93 19.18
CA ARG A 36 -0.89 25.20 17.99
C ARG A 36 -1.78 24.82 16.84
N THR A 37 -2.29 25.79 16.14
CA THR A 37 -2.92 25.55 14.85
C THR A 37 -1.76 25.35 13.87
N GLU A 38 -1.49 24.12 13.51
CA GLU A 38 -0.63 23.82 12.36
C GLU A 38 -1.53 23.81 11.14
N GLU A 39 -1.37 24.79 10.30
CA GLU A 39 -1.89 24.71 8.94
C GLU A 39 -1.05 23.70 8.20
N ARG A 40 -1.59 22.50 8.03
CA ARG A 40 -0.99 21.50 7.17
C ARG A 40 -1.62 21.66 5.80
N GLN A 41 -0.81 22.09 4.86
CA GLN A 41 -1.20 22.03 3.47
C GLN A 41 -1.23 20.56 3.04
N VAL A 42 -2.43 20.02 2.88
CA VAL A 42 -2.62 18.68 2.33
C VAL A 42 -2.90 18.84 0.86
N GLY A 43 -1.98 18.41 0.05
CA GLY A 43 -2.11 18.45 -1.40
C GLY A 43 -0.74 18.47 -2.09
N TYR A 44 -0.78 18.32 -3.38
CA TYR A 44 0.41 18.31 -4.19
C TYR A 44 0.55 19.63 -4.93
N HIS A 45 1.77 20.18 -4.99
CA HIS A 45 2.07 21.34 -5.82
C HIS A 45 2.24 20.91 -7.27
N ASP A 46 1.47 21.52 -8.13
CA ASP A 46 1.55 21.44 -9.60
C ASP A 46 1.90 20.03 -10.15
N PRO A 47 1.08 19.00 -9.83
CA PRO A 47 1.31 17.66 -10.33
C PRO A 47 1.35 17.62 -11.84
N LEU A 48 2.22 16.77 -12.39
CA LEU A 48 2.35 16.50 -13.81
C LEU A 48 1.85 15.09 -14.11
N ALA A 49 1.16 14.91 -15.22
CA ALA A 49 0.80 13.60 -15.72
C ALA A 49 1.19 13.46 -17.18
N GLN A 50 1.69 12.32 -17.59
CA GLN A 50 1.97 12.00 -18.98
C GLN A 50 1.22 10.73 -19.35
N THR A 51 0.40 10.81 -20.40
CA THR A 51 -0.27 9.63 -20.92
C THR A 51 0.70 8.82 -21.80
N PHE A 52 0.43 7.52 -21.86
CA PHE A 52 1.16 6.59 -22.71
C PHE A 52 0.25 5.44 -23.14
N LEU A 53 0.60 4.84 -24.25
CA LEU A 53 -0.08 3.69 -24.84
C LEU A 53 0.93 2.57 -25.06
N ILE A 54 0.55 1.34 -24.75
CA ILE A 54 1.30 0.12 -25.06
C ILE A 54 0.55 -0.64 -26.15
N ASP A 55 1.22 -0.95 -27.24
CA ASP A 55 0.67 -1.66 -28.39
C ASP A 55 1.14 -3.13 -28.47
N ASP A 56 1.97 -3.58 -27.52
CA ASP A 56 2.40 -4.97 -27.40
C ASP A 56 1.19 -5.90 -27.26
N GLU A 57 1.08 -6.91 -28.09
CA GLU A 57 0.00 -7.90 -28.04
C GLU A 57 0.00 -8.63 -26.69
N GLY A 58 -1.16 -8.64 -26.04
CA GLY A 58 -1.32 -9.21 -24.69
C GLY A 58 -0.95 -8.26 -23.55
N GLY A 59 -0.47 -7.04 -23.85
CA GLY A 59 -0.04 -6.07 -22.85
C GLY A 59 1.33 -6.38 -22.25
N VAL A 60 1.75 -5.58 -21.28
CA VAL A 60 3.05 -5.70 -20.62
C VAL A 60 2.93 -5.59 -19.11
N PHE A 61 3.93 -6.09 -18.41
CA PHE A 61 4.08 -5.90 -16.97
C PHE A 61 5.19 -4.88 -16.72
N LEU A 62 4.83 -3.67 -16.28
CA LEU A 62 5.81 -2.65 -15.94
C LEU A 62 6.45 -2.95 -14.58
N THR A 63 7.76 -2.81 -14.50
CA THR A 63 8.54 -3.01 -13.27
C THR A 63 8.97 -1.70 -12.64
N SER A 64 9.18 -0.67 -13.46
CA SER A 64 9.61 0.65 -12.98
C SER A 64 9.38 1.73 -14.03
N ILE A 65 9.39 2.98 -13.56
CA ILE A 65 9.43 4.18 -14.40
C ILE A 65 10.67 4.99 -14.05
N ASP A 66 11.39 5.44 -15.05
CA ASP A 66 12.47 6.42 -14.92
C ASP A 66 11.92 7.81 -15.24
N VAL A 67 12.07 8.75 -14.32
CA VAL A 67 11.76 10.18 -14.49
C VAL A 67 13.05 10.98 -14.33
N PHE A 68 13.15 12.09 -15.03
CA PHE A 68 14.37 12.92 -15.05
C PHE A 68 14.09 14.26 -14.40
N PHE A 69 14.87 14.61 -13.38
CA PHE A 69 14.71 15.85 -12.62
C PHE A 69 15.93 16.78 -12.79
N SER A 70 15.64 18.08 -12.90
CA SER A 70 16.69 19.11 -12.83
C SER A 70 16.93 19.57 -11.40
N THR A 71 15.89 19.62 -10.59
CA THR A 71 15.96 20.02 -9.18
C THR A 71 15.13 19.08 -8.33
N LYS A 72 15.36 19.08 -7.02
CA LYS A 72 14.61 18.32 -6.03
C LYS A 72 14.54 19.06 -4.71
N ASP A 73 13.52 18.77 -3.92
CA ASP A 73 13.43 19.21 -2.53
C ASP A 73 14.48 18.51 -1.64
N ALA A 74 14.86 19.15 -0.54
CA ALA A 74 15.83 18.60 0.41
C ALA A 74 15.21 17.63 1.43
N ALA A 75 13.91 17.75 1.70
CA ALA A 75 13.20 17.04 2.77
C ALA A 75 11.92 16.33 2.32
N ILE A 76 11.20 16.91 1.36
CA ILE A 76 9.87 16.43 0.96
C ILE A 76 10.01 15.35 -0.13
N PRO A 77 9.36 14.18 0.04
CA PRO A 77 9.43 13.09 -0.93
C PRO A 77 8.60 13.38 -2.18
N VAL A 78 8.92 12.68 -3.27
CA VAL A 78 8.18 12.68 -4.53
C VAL A 78 7.52 11.33 -4.77
N THR A 79 6.29 11.34 -5.26
CA THR A 79 5.49 10.14 -5.54
C THR A 79 5.20 10.02 -7.02
N VAL A 80 5.26 8.80 -7.53
CA VAL A 80 4.80 8.43 -8.88
C VAL A 80 3.69 7.40 -8.75
N GLN A 81 2.63 7.56 -9.54
CA GLN A 81 1.50 6.62 -9.63
C GLN A 81 1.18 6.36 -11.09
N ILE A 82 0.72 5.13 -11.42
CA ILE A 82 0.04 4.89 -12.70
C ILE A 82 -1.47 4.95 -12.45
N ARG A 83 -2.16 5.69 -13.30
CA ARG A 83 -3.62 5.84 -13.24
C ARG A 83 -4.26 5.50 -14.58
N ASP A 84 -5.56 5.21 -14.52
CA ASP A 84 -6.38 5.12 -15.72
C ASP A 84 -6.53 6.48 -16.42
N VAL A 85 -6.95 6.44 -17.67
CA VAL A 85 -7.34 7.62 -18.44
C VAL A 85 -8.83 7.51 -18.70
N VAL A 86 -9.56 8.57 -18.38
CA VAL A 86 -11.02 8.66 -18.54
C VAL A 86 -11.34 9.82 -19.46
N ASN A 87 -11.99 9.55 -20.58
CA ASN A 87 -12.32 10.55 -21.61
C ASN A 87 -11.11 11.38 -22.07
N GLY A 88 -9.93 10.75 -22.16
CA GLY A 88 -8.69 11.39 -22.58
C GLY A 88 -7.98 12.22 -21.51
N TYR A 89 -8.43 12.18 -20.25
CA TYR A 89 -7.82 12.88 -19.13
C TYR A 89 -7.35 11.91 -18.03
N PRO A 90 -6.30 12.30 -17.27
CA PRO A 90 -5.87 11.49 -16.11
C PRO A 90 -7.01 11.25 -15.13
N GLY A 91 -7.32 9.98 -14.90
CA GLY A 91 -8.34 9.53 -13.96
C GLY A 91 -7.87 9.55 -12.50
N GLN A 92 -8.74 9.07 -11.63
CA GLN A 92 -8.47 9.00 -10.19
C GLN A 92 -8.11 7.58 -9.73
N LYS A 93 -8.34 6.58 -10.58
CA LYS A 93 -8.08 5.19 -10.23
C LYS A 93 -6.60 4.86 -10.39
N ILE A 94 -5.94 4.59 -9.26
CA ILE A 94 -4.56 4.14 -9.23
C ILE A 94 -4.55 2.62 -9.52
N LEU A 95 -3.64 2.18 -10.40
CA LEU A 95 -3.46 0.76 -10.65
C LEU A 95 -2.83 0.08 -9.42
N PRO A 96 -3.22 -1.14 -9.08
CA PRO A 96 -2.60 -1.86 -7.97
C PRO A 96 -1.08 -1.94 -8.11
N PHE A 97 -0.37 -1.75 -6.99
CA PHE A 97 1.10 -1.79 -6.87
C PHE A 97 1.87 -0.71 -7.64
N SER A 98 1.21 0.28 -8.24
CA SER A 98 1.84 1.28 -9.10
C SER A 98 2.22 2.58 -8.39
N GLU A 99 2.00 2.70 -7.10
CA GLU A 99 2.39 3.87 -6.32
C GLU A 99 3.76 3.65 -5.70
N VAL A 100 4.67 4.60 -5.95
CA VAL A 100 6.03 4.60 -5.39
C VAL A 100 6.38 5.99 -4.91
N THR A 101 6.80 6.09 -3.65
CA THR A 101 7.30 7.32 -3.05
C THR A 101 8.79 7.20 -2.78
N LEU A 102 9.55 8.16 -3.24
CA LEU A 102 10.99 8.25 -3.01
C LEU A 102 11.34 9.45 -2.13
N ASN A 103 12.17 9.21 -1.13
CA ASN A 103 12.79 10.29 -0.36
C ASN A 103 13.79 11.08 -1.24
N PRO A 104 14.07 12.36 -0.95
CA PRO A 104 14.99 13.17 -1.72
C PRO A 104 16.39 12.57 -1.91
N SER A 105 16.85 11.79 -0.94
CA SER A 105 18.15 11.09 -1.02
C SER A 105 18.22 10.05 -2.16
N ALA A 106 17.09 9.50 -2.56
CA ALA A 106 16.98 8.53 -3.65
C ALA A 106 16.67 9.18 -5.01
N VAL A 107 16.43 10.49 -5.03
CA VAL A 107 16.16 11.23 -6.26
C VAL A 107 17.46 11.77 -6.83
N ASN A 108 17.72 11.45 -8.09
CA ASN A 108 18.84 11.94 -8.86
C ASN A 108 18.43 13.20 -9.63
N THR A 109 19.36 14.14 -9.77
CA THR A 109 19.18 15.34 -10.59
C THR A 109 20.37 15.49 -11.53
N SER A 110 20.17 16.15 -12.67
CA SER A 110 21.22 16.51 -13.61
C SER A 110 20.90 17.84 -14.29
N THR A 111 21.92 18.49 -14.84
CA THR A 111 21.75 19.76 -15.58
C THR A 111 21.37 19.57 -17.04
N ASP A 112 21.47 18.34 -17.54
CA ASP A 112 21.26 18.01 -18.96
C ASP A 112 20.13 16.97 -19.18
N GLY A 113 19.48 16.53 -18.10
CA GLY A 113 18.41 15.51 -18.17
C GLY A 113 18.90 14.11 -18.51
N THR A 114 20.17 13.79 -18.37
CA THR A 114 20.70 12.45 -18.69
C THR A 114 20.57 11.45 -17.55
N THR A 115 20.54 11.93 -16.30
CA THR A 115 20.50 11.08 -15.11
C THR A 115 19.05 10.79 -14.70
N ALA A 116 18.69 9.52 -14.72
CA ALA A 116 17.34 9.06 -14.37
C ALA A 116 17.17 8.86 -12.86
N THR A 117 15.98 9.17 -12.37
CA THR A 117 15.47 8.68 -11.09
C THR A 117 14.53 7.54 -11.38
N LYS A 118 14.82 6.36 -10.81
CA LYS A 118 14.08 5.13 -11.05
C LYS A 118 13.06 4.87 -9.93
N PHE A 119 11.79 4.84 -10.28
CA PHE A 119 10.69 4.44 -9.40
C PHE A 119 10.36 2.97 -9.66
N THR A 120 10.77 2.09 -8.76
CA THR A 120 10.56 0.65 -8.89
C THR A 120 9.29 0.24 -8.15
N PHE A 121 8.37 -0.41 -8.86
CA PHE A 121 7.11 -0.89 -8.29
C PHE A 121 7.35 -2.07 -7.33
N ALA A 122 6.50 -2.17 -6.30
CA ALA A 122 6.56 -3.27 -5.33
C ALA A 122 6.27 -4.64 -5.99
N SER A 123 5.45 -4.65 -7.03
CA SER A 123 5.17 -5.80 -7.90
C SER A 123 4.99 -5.31 -9.32
N PRO A 124 5.20 -6.17 -10.34
CA PRO A 124 4.95 -5.79 -11.72
C PRO A 124 3.49 -5.36 -11.92
N VAL A 125 3.30 -4.23 -12.60
CA VAL A 125 2.00 -3.62 -12.87
C VAL A 125 1.56 -3.98 -14.28
N TYR A 126 0.43 -4.67 -14.41
CA TYR A 126 -0.10 -5.02 -15.72
C TYR A 126 -0.71 -3.82 -16.43
N ILE A 127 -0.27 -3.59 -17.67
CA ILE A 127 -0.78 -2.58 -18.59
C ILE A 127 -1.38 -3.31 -19.79
N GLN A 128 -2.66 -3.07 -19.99
CA GLN A 128 -3.38 -3.70 -21.09
C GLN A 128 -2.99 -3.09 -22.44
N SER A 129 -2.90 -3.93 -23.47
CA SER A 129 -2.63 -3.50 -24.85
C SER A 129 -3.72 -2.56 -25.37
N ASN A 130 -3.32 -1.52 -26.09
CA ASN A 130 -4.20 -0.55 -26.75
C ASN A 130 -5.18 0.16 -25.79
N VAL A 131 -4.83 0.24 -24.50
CA VAL A 131 -5.53 1.04 -23.49
C VAL A 131 -4.60 2.16 -23.03
N GLU A 132 -5.11 3.37 -23.04
CA GLU A 132 -4.35 4.53 -22.59
C GLU A 132 -4.30 4.59 -21.08
N TYR A 133 -3.11 4.78 -20.53
CA TYR A 133 -2.83 5.02 -19.13
C TYR A 133 -2.02 6.30 -18.97
N CYS A 134 -1.92 6.80 -17.77
CA CYS A 134 -0.99 7.89 -17.46
C CYS A 134 -0.17 7.56 -16.21
N PHE A 135 1.04 8.07 -16.15
CA PHE A 135 1.74 8.17 -14.88
C PHE A 135 1.66 9.62 -14.38
N VAL A 136 1.51 9.76 -13.07
CA VAL A 136 1.39 11.05 -12.39
C VAL A 136 2.58 11.22 -11.47
N VAL A 137 3.28 12.33 -11.60
CA VAL A 137 4.39 12.74 -10.72
C VAL A 137 3.89 13.85 -9.81
N MET A 138 4.03 13.68 -8.51
CA MET A 138 3.50 14.63 -7.53
C MET A 138 4.39 14.74 -6.30
N ALA A 139 4.51 15.95 -5.78
CA ALA A 139 5.18 16.23 -4.52
C ALA A 139 4.45 17.38 -3.82
N ASN A 140 4.57 17.44 -2.49
CA ASN A 140 4.09 18.60 -1.73
C ASN A 140 5.20 19.67 -1.62
N SER A 141 5.85 19.96 -2.74
CA SER A 141 6.97 20.91 -2.87
C SER A 141 7.03 21.49 -4.28
N GLN A 142 7.46 22.70 -4.39
CA GLN A 142 7.69 23.41 -5.67
C GLN A 142 9.12 23.18 -6.23
N ASP A 143 9.99 22.52 -5.47
CA ASP A 143 11.38 22.37 -5.82
C ASP A 143 11.69 21.19 -6.75
N TYR A 144 10.68 20.37 -7.05
CA TYR A 144 10.79 19.31 -8.03
C TYR A 144 10.51 19.82 -9.43
N ASN A 145 11.51 19.86 -10.30
CA ASN A 145 11.36 20.19 -11.69
C ASN A 145 11.76 19.02 -12.58
N ALA A 146 10.78 18.50 -13.35
CA ALA A 146 11.00 17.41 -14.29
C ALA A 146 11.38 17.96 -15.68
N TYR A 147 12.20 17.20 -16.40
CA TYR A 147 12.53 17.52 -17.78
C TYR A 147 11.38 17.23 -18.73
N VAL A 148 11.10 18.18 -19.60
CA VAL A 148 10.15 18.06 -20.70
C VAL A 148 10.84 18.36 -22.03
N ALA A 149 10.30 17.83 -23.11
CA ALA A 149 10.69 18.15 -24.47
C ALA A 149 9.60 19.05 -25.10
N ARG A 150 9.98 20.19 -25.65
CA ARG A 150 9.05 21.11 -26.36
C ARG A 150 9.41 21.17 -27.84
N ILE A 151 8.42 21.04 -28.69
CA ILE A 151 8.60 21.17 -30.14
C ILE A 151 9.15 22.57 -30.46
N GLY A 152 10.20 22.61 -31.29
CA GLY A 152 10.87 23.83 -31.72
C GLY A 152 12.03 24.27 -30.81
N GLU A 153 12.19 23.70 -29.63
CA GLU A 153 13.33 23.95 -28.74
C GLU A 153 14.52 23.05 -29.03
N THR A 154 15.70 23.45 -28.55
CA THR A 154 16.93 22.69 -28.74
C THR A 154 17.13 21.70 -27.58
N SER A 155 17.41 20.44 -27.93
CA SER A 155 17.74 19.40 -26.95
C SER A 155 19.03 19.74 -26.20
N LEU A 156 19.02 19.63 -24.88
CA LEU A 156 20.17 19.96 -24.01
C LEU A 156 21.36 19.01 -24.19
N ASP A 157 21.08 17.77 -24.60
CA ASP A 157 22.10 16.71 -24.71
C ASP A 157 22.70 16.60 -26.12
N THR A 158 21.94 16.89 -27.17
CA THR A 158 22.37 16.67 -28.57
C THR A 158 22.50 17.92 -29.41
N ASN A 159 22.08 19.07 -28.88
CA ASN A 159 22.03 20.35 -29.58
C ASN A 159 21.20 20.35 -30.89
N ARG A 160 20.24 19.41 -31.00
CA ARG A 160 19.32 19.26 -32.13
C ARG A 160 17.98 19.90 -31.79
N THR A 161 17.34 20.49 -32.79
CA THR A 161 15.99 20.99 -32.62
C THR A 161 15.00 19.83 -32.51
N ILE A 162 14.14 19.88 -31.52
CA ILE A 162 13.06 18.91 -31.29
C ILE A 162 11.98 19.17 -32.34
N SER A 163 11.86 18.30 -33.32
CA SER A 163 10.95 18.46 -34.47
C SER A 163 9.72 17.55 -34.39
N ALA A 164 9.73 16.55 -33.53
CA ALA A 164 8.63 15.62 -33.34
C ALA A 164 8.59 15.10 -31.91
N GLN A 165 7.41 14.77 -31.46
CA GLN A 165 7.18 13.99 -30.24
C GLN A 165 7.02 12.52 -30.67
N PRO A 166 7.94 11.64 -30.30
CA PRO A 166 7.93 10.25 -30.77
C PRO A 166 6.85 9.39 -30.13
N TYR A 167 6.17 9.90 -29.12
CA TYR A 167 5.14 9.18 -28.36
C TYR A 167 3.76 9.78 -28.58
N ALA A 168 2.77 8.91 -28.76
CA ALA A 168 1.36 9.29 -28.88
C ALA A 168 0.71 9.56 -27.52
N GLY A 169 1.39 10.32 -26.66
CA GLY A 169 0.89 10.70 -25.35
C GLY A 169 0.71 12.21 -25.24
N VAL A 170 0.11 12.66 -24.16
CA VAL A 170 -0.11 14.07 -23.85
C VAL A 170 0.36 14.37 -22.44
N LEU A 171 1.10 15.46 -22.30
CA LEU A 171 1.45 16.00 -20.98
C LEU A 171 0.26 16.77 -20.41
N PHE A 172 -0.04 16.55 -19.16
CA PHE A 172 -1.07 17.27 -18.41
C PHE A 172 -0.45 17.97 -17.21
N LYS A 173 -0.88 19.21 -16.99
CA LYS A 173 -0.53 20.03 -15.83
C LYS A 173 -1.76 20.19 -14.94
N SER A 174 -1.59 20.17 -13.64
CA SER A 174 -2.65 20.34 -12.66
C SER A 174 -2.19 21.19 -11.49
N GLN A 175 -3.10 21.89 -10.86
CA GLN A 175 -2.84 22.58 -9.59
C GLN A 175 -3.34 21.81 -8.37
N ASN A 176 -4.19 20.80 -8.57
CA ASN A 176 -4.87 20.10 -7.48
C ASN A 176 -4.86 18.57 -7.62
N GLY A 177 -4.23 18.04 -8.68
CA GLY A 177 -4.19 16.61 -8.97
C GLY A 177 -5.53 15.98 -9.40
N MET A 178 -6.56 16.81 -9.62
CA MET A 178 -7.91 16.39 -10.00
C MET A 178 -8.38 17.02 -11.31
N THR A 179 -8.02 18.28 -11.54
CA THR A 179 -8.36 19.02 -12.76
C THR A 179 -7.10 19.18 -13.60
N TRP A 180 -7.15 18.74 -14.83
CA TRP A 180 -6.00 18.65 -15.72
C TRP A 180 -6.14 19.54 -16.93
N SER A 181 -5.05 20.21 -17.30
CA SER A 181 -4.91 20.97 -18.53
C SER A 181 -3.92 20.27 -19.45
N ALA A 182 -4.34 19.97 -20.68
CA ALA A 182 -3.49 19.30 -21.65
C ALA A 182 -2.49 20.26 -22.28
N GLU A 183 -1.24 19.83 -22.43
CA GLU A 183 -0.16 20.52 -23.14
C GLU A 183 0.21 19.73 -24.40
N GLN A 184 -0.12 20.27 -25.57
CA GLN A 184 0.05 19.57 -26.83
C GLN A 184 1.46 19.70 -27.43
N ASN A 185 2.26 20.64 -26.95
CA ASN A 185 3.58 20.94 -27.50
C ASN A 185 4.72 20.46 -26.60
N GLU A 186 4.40 19.86 -25.49
CA GLU A 186 5.37 19.39 -24.49
C GLU A 186 5.06 17.95 -24.10
N ASP A 187 6.12 17.14 -23.93
CA ASP A 187 6.07 15.81 -23.33
C ASP A 187 7.11 15.68 -22.24
N MET A 188 6.77 14.97 -21.18
CA MET A 188 7.72 14.66 -20.12
C MET A 188 8.78 13.66 -20.61
N LYS A 189 10.03 13.86 -20.22
CA LYS A 189 11.09 12.88 -20.46
C LYS A 189 10.94 11.71 -19.48
N PHE A 190 10.73 10.50 -20.00
CA PHE A 190 10.57 9.31 -19.18
C PHE A 190 11.05 8.04 -19.89
N LYS A 191 11.19 6.94 -19.13
CA LYS A 191 11.38 5.59 -19.65
C LYS A 191 10.51 4.62 -18.88
N LEU A 192 9.76 3.79 -19.59
CA LEU A 192 9.03 2.67 -19.01
C LEU A 192 9.89 1.42 -19.10
N ARG A 193 9.95 0.63 -18.03
CA ARG A 193 10.66 -0.63 -17.99
C ARG A 193 9.68 -1.76 -17.75
N ARG A 194 9.72 -2.77 -18.60
CA ARG A 194 8.86 -3.95 -18.51
C ARG A 194 9.61 -5.15 -17.98
N ALA A 195 8.87 -6.10 -17.42
CA ALA A 195 9.37 -7.43 -17.11
C ALA A 195 9.57 -8.21 -18.40
N GLU A 196 10.66 -8.95 -18.46
CA GLU A 196 10.88 -10.00 -19.44
C GLU A 196 10.77 -11.35 -18.72
N PHE A 197 9.80 -12.17 -19.15
CA PHE A 197 9.55 -13.46 -18.53
C PHE A 197 10.30 -14.54 -19.30
N SER A 198 11.14 -15.28 -18.60
CA SER A 198 11.75 -16.47 -19.15
C SER A 198 10.86 -17.69 -18.89
N ASN A 199 10.67 -18.53 -19.90
CA ASN A 199 9.91 -19.77 -19.76
C ASN A 199 10.76 -20.85 -19.07
N VAL A 200 10.88 -20.74 -17.75
CA VAL A 200 11.62 -21.69 -16.92
C VAL A 200 10.70 -22.31 -15.87
N THR A 201 10.98 -23.55 -15.52
CA THR A 201 10.26 -24.22 -14.42
C THR A 201 10.70 -23.61 -13.10
N GLY A 202 9.74 -23.13 -12.32
CA GLY A 202 9.93 -22.63 -10.96
C GLY A 202 9.26 -23.55 -9.94
N THR A 203 9.77 -23.55 -8.72
CA THR A 203 9.12 -24.19 -7.58
C THR A 203 8.53 -23.14 -6.67
N VAL A 204 7.24 -23.25 -6.38
CA VAL A 204 6.56 -22.43 -5.38
C VAL A 204 6.42 -23.25 -4.11
N THR A 205 7.03 -22.81 -3.04
CA THR A 205 6.86 -23.41 -1.73
C THR A 205 5.85 -22.57 -0.94
N LEU A 206 4.71 -23.15 -0.66
CA LEU A 206 3.72 -22.54 0.22
C LEU A 206 3.94 -23.07 1.64
N THR A 207 4.19 -22.17 2.56
CA THR A 207 4.33 -22.50 3.98
C THR A 207 3.14 -21.92 4.74
N ASN A 208 2.41 -22.77 5.44
CA ASN A 208 1.37 -22.29 6.34
C ASN A 208 2.01 -21.54 7.50
N ASP A 209 1.38 -20.44 7.88
CA ASP A 209 1.77 -19.73 9.08
C ASP A 209 1.50 -20.57 10.32
N THR A 210 2.30 -20.38 11.38
CA THR A 210 2.10 -21.09 12.64
C THR A 210 0.79 -20.66 13.27
N LEU A 211 -0.10 -21.61 13.49
CA LEU A 211 -1.36 -21.35 14.18
C LEU A 211 -1.07 -20.98 15.63
N GLY A 212 -1.45 -19.79 16.02
CA GLY A 212 -1.31 -19.30 17.40
C GLY A 212 -2.23 -20.05 18.39
N THR A 213 -1.91 -19.95 19.68
CA THR A 213 -2.76 -20.45 20.75
C THR A 213 -4.14 -19.81 20.73
N ARG A 214 -5.19 -20.61 20.80
CA ARG A 214 -6.57 -20.16 20.88
C ARG A 214 -7.23 -20.63 22.17
N THR A 215 -7.93 -19.72 22.83
CA THR A 215 -8.78 -20.06 23.97
C THR A 215 -10.11 -20.60 23.47
N LEU A 216 -10.42 -21.85 23.80
CA LEU A 216 -11.69 -22.46 23.45
C LEU A 216 -12.79 -21.98 24.40
N LYS A 217 -14.05 -22.07 23.93
CA LYS A 217 -15.23 -21.77 24.77
C LYS A 217 -15.35 -22.75 25.93
N ASN A 218 -16.08 -22.37 26.98
CA ASN A 218 -16.42 -23.28 28.07
C ASN A 218 -17.09 -24.55 27.53
N ASN A 219 -16.75 -25.70 28.11
CA ASN A 219 -17.25 -27.01 27.73
C ASN A 219 -16.89 -27.43 26.29
N ALA A 220 -15.74 -26.99 25.79
CA ALA A 220 -15.24 -27.39 24.47
C ALA A 220 -14.82 -28.86 24.39
N LEU A 221 -14.62 -29.52 25.51
CA LEU A 221 -14.19 -30.93 25.56
C LEU A 221 -15.39 -31.80 25.93
N ARG A 222 -15.57 -32.89 25.15
CA ARG A 222 -16.61 -33.89 25.41
C ARG A 222 -15.99 -35.28 25.50
N THR A 223 -16.23 -35.92 26.62
CA THR A 223 -15.80 -37.31 26.88
C THR A 223 -16.95 -38.27 26.66
N THR A 224 -16.62 -39.53 26.40
CA THR A 224 -17.58 -40.66 26.34
C THR A 224 -17.17 -41.67 27.39
N ASN A 225 -18.14 -42.21 28.12
CA ASN A 225 -17.88 -43.20 29.16
C ASN A 225 -17.13 -44.41 28.59
N SER A 226 -16.13 -44.87 29.32
CA SER A 226 -15.27 -46.00 28.95
C SER A 226 -14.51 -45.82 27.62
N SER A 227 -14.29 -44.60 27.21
CA SER A 227 -13.52 -44.26 25.99
C SER A 227 -12.34 -43.36 26.33
N LYS A 228 -11.20 -43.63 25.70
CA LYS A 228 -10.00 -42.76 25.75
C LYS A 228 -10.10 -41.59 24.79
N VAL A 229 -11.14 -41.52 23.99
CA VAL A 229 -11.35 -40.46 22.98
C VAL A 229 -12.04 -39.27 23.59
N ILE A 230 -11.48 -38.10 23.37
CA ILE A 230 -12.04 -36.82 23.79
C ILE A 230 -12.33 -36.03 22.54
N ARG A 231 -13.58 -35.61 22.32
CA ARG A 231 -13.95 -34.69 21.25
C ARG A 231 -13.68 -33.25 21.67
N VAL A 232 -12.96 -32.54 20.82
CA VAL A 232 -12.66 -31.13 21.00
C VAL A 232 -13.48 -30.29 20.03
N PHE A 233 -14.27 -29.36 20.56
CA PHE A 233 -15.01 -28.39 19.77
C PHE A 233 -14.16 -27.13 19.61
N HIS A 234 -13.68 -26.91 18.40
CA HIS A 234 -12.77 -25.84 18.05
C HIS A 234 -13.21 -25.24 16.71
N PRO A 235 -14.15 -24.29 16.71
CA PRO A 235 -14.64 -23.68 15.48
C PRO A 235 -13.52 -23.01 14.66
N ASN A 236 -13.58 -23.21 13.35
CA ASN A 236 -12.62 -22.62 12.41
C ASN A 236 -11.17 -22.97 12.73
N HIS A 237 -10.89 -24.19 13.15
CA HIS A 237 -9.52 -24.61 13.48
C HIS A 237 -8.59 -24.72 12.26
N GLY A 238 -9.14 -24.78 11.04
CA GLY A 238 -8.37 -24.82 9.80
C GLY A 238 -7.58 -26.12 9.55
N MET A 239 -7.70 -27.09 10.43
CA MET A 239 -7.04 -28.39 10.28
C MET A 239 -7.85 -29.31 9.37
N HIS A 240 -7.16 -30.06 8.55
CA HIS A 240 -7.73 -31.12 7.73
C HIS A 240 -6.76 -32.32 7.74
N GLY A 241 -7.30 -33.51 7.78
CA GLY A 241 -6.51 -34.72 7.92
C GLY A 241 -6.11 -35.01 9.38
N THR A 242 -5.38 -36.09 9.56
CA THR A 242 -5.09 -36.66 10.89
C THR A 242 -3.69 -36.39 11.41
N SER A 243 -2.80 -35.82 10.58
CA SER A 243 -1.38 -35.58 10.88
C SER A 243 -1.10 -34.21 11.49
N ASN A 244 -1.99 -33.71 12.33
CA ASN A 244 -1.81 -32.43 12.99
C ASN A 244 -1.43 -32.62 14.46
N ASN A 245 -0.44 -31.86 14.92
CA ASN A 245 -0.10 -31.83 16.35
C ASN A 245 -0.97 -30.79 17.05
N VAL A 246 -1.59 -31.20 18.15
CA VAL A 246 -2.45 -30.31 18.95
C VAL A 246 -1.97 -30.36 20.40
N THR A 247 -1.77 -29.20 20.99
CA THR A 247 -1.45 -29.11 22.43
C THR A 247 -2.66 -28.53 23.16
N ILE A 248 -3.21 -29.30 24.09
CA ILE A 248 -4.26 -28.85 25.00
C ILE A 248 -3.58 -28.41 26.30
N ALA A 249 -3.93 -27.21 26.78
CA ALA A 249 -3.41 -26.67 28.03
C ALA A 249 -4.50 -25.85 28.75
N GLY A 250 -4.29 -25.63 30.06
CA GLY A 250 -5.18 -24.77 30.84
C GLY A 250 -6.44 -25.46 31.33
N VAL A 251 -6.52 -26.81 31.23
CA VAL A 251 -7.57 -27.56 31.94
C VAL A 251 -7.29 -27.45 33.43
N PRO A 252 -8.25 -26.95 34.27
CA PRO A 252 -8.03 -26.75 35.70
C PRO A 252 -7.67 -28.05 36.44
N SER A 253 -6.94 -27.91 37.53
CA SER A 253 -6.62 -29.06 38.40
C SER A 253 -7.89 -29.73 38.93
N GLY A 254 -7.86 -31.06 38.97
CA GLY A 254 -9.00 -31.85 39.44
C GLY A 254 -9.36 -32.99 38.49
N SER A 255 -10.49 -33.63 38.74
CA SER A 255 -11.05 -34.70 37.91
C SER A 255 -12.21 -34.14 37.09
N HIS A 256 -12.19 -34.40 35.78
CA HIS A 256 -13.19 -33.97 34.81
C HIS A 256 -13.83 -35.22 34.16
N ASN A 257 -15.04 -35.55 34.56
CA ASN A 257 -15.74 -36.76 34.12
C ASN A 257 -14.89 -38.06 34.29
N GLY A 258 -14.13 -38.16 35.38
CA GLY A 258 -13.29 -39.32 35.65
C GLY A 258 -11.87 -39.29 35.08
N LEU A 259 -11.55 -38.23 34.30
CA LEU A 259 -10.20 -37.99 33.78
C LEU A 259 -9.48 -36.94 34.63
N ALA A 260 -8.24 -37.21 35.00
CA ALA A 260 -7.43 -36.18 35.64
C ALA A 260 -7.06 -35.06 34.64
N HIS A 261 -6.88 -33.84 35.14
CA HIS A 261 -6.47 -32.74 34.27
C HIS A 261 -5.14 -32.99 33.54
N SER A 262 -4.24 -33.77 34.18
CA SER A 262 -2.97 -34.23 33.60
C SER A 262 -3.14 -35.13 32.39
N ASP A 263 -4.25 -35.86 32.32
CA ASP A 263 -4.55 -36.76 31.23
C ASP A 263 -5.16 -36.06 30.02
N ILE A 264 -5.58 -34.83 30.22
CA ILE A 264 -6.19 -33.97 29.19
C ILE A 264 -5.18 -32.96 28.68
N ASN A 265 -4.43 -32.32 29.59
CA ASN A 265 -3.37 -31.39 29.21
C ASN A 265 -2.19 -32.17 28.62
N GLY A 266 -1.81 -31.85 27.41
CA GLY A 266 -0.71 -32.55 26.74
C GLY A 266 -0.65 -32.25 25.25
N THR A 267 0.38 -32.80 24.62
CA THR A 267 0.55 -32.70 23.16
C THR A 267 0.12 -34.03 22.53
N TYR A 268 -0.81 -33.89 21.58
CA TYR A 268 -1.35 -35.00 20.80
C TYR A 268 -0.75 -34.91 19.40
N THR A 269 -0.03 -35.93 18.99
CA THR A 269 0.69 -35.97 17.71
C THR A 269 -0.18 -36.40 16.53
N SER A 270 -1.41 -36.82 16.81
CA SER A 270 -2.42 -37.15 15.80
C SER A 270 -3.80 -36.84 16.32
N ILE A 271 -4.68 -36.48 15.39
CA ILE A 271 -6.10 -36.26 15.64
C ILE A 271 -6.93 -37.16 14.73
N SER A 272 -8.18 -37.39 15.09
CA SER A 272 -9.10 -38.18 14.27
C SER A 272 -10.46 -37.49 14.13
N ASN A 273 -11.34 -38.05 13.30
CA ASN A 273 -12.69 -37.54 13.09
C ASN A 273 -12.77 -36.02 12.91
N VAL A 274 -11.84 -35.47 12.11
CA VAL A 274 -11.73 -34.04 11.85
C VAL A 274 -12.94 -33.57 11.04
N THR A 275 -13.64 -32.58 11.58
CA THR A 275 -14.75 -31.87 10.92
C THR A 275 -14.40 -30.39 10.80
N LEU A 276 -15.31 -29.56 10.31
CA LEU A 276 -15.09 -28.10 10.23
C LEU A 276 -14.85 -27.46 11.61
N ASP A 277 -15.53 -27.93 12.64
CA ASP A 277 -15.58 -27.30 13.97
C ASP A 277 -15.16 -28.22 15.11
N SER A 278 -14.68 -29.42 14.82
CA SER A 278 -14.26 -30.38 15.86
C SER A 278 -13.28 -31.43 15.37
N TYR A 279 -12.59 -32.03 16.29
CA TYR A 279 -11.70 -33.19 16.09
C TYR A 279 -11.66 -34.02 17.35
N ASP A 280 -11.18 -35.25 17.23
CA ASP A 280 -10.98 -36.16 18.36
C ASP A 280 -9.47 -36.27 18.66
N ILE A 281 -9.15 -36.25 19.94
CA ILE A 281 -7.82 -36.60 20.51
C ILE A 281 -7.97 -37.89 21.29
N THR A 282 -6.92 -38.71 21.31
CA THR A 282 -6.91 -39.97 22.08
C THR A 282 -5.90 -39.86 23.21
N GLN A 283 -6.36 -40.10 24.43
CA GLN A 283 -5.54 -40.18 25.62
C GLN A 283 -4.56 -41.35 25.49
N GLY A 284 -3.32 -41.13 25.85
CA GLY A 284 -2.27 -42.16 25.84
C GLY A 284 -2.45 -43.33 26.85
#